data_25cc20ff46113ec8a06f98648af8458b
#
_entry.id   25cc20ff46113ec8a06f98648af8458b
#
_cell.length_a   1.000
_cell.length_b   1.000
_cell.length_c   1.000
_cell.angle_alpha   90.00
_cell.angle_beta   90.00
_cell.angle_gamma   90.00
#
_symmetry.space_group_name_H-M   'P 1'
#
loop_
_entity.id
_entity.type
_entity.pdbx_description
1 polymer ?
#
loop_
_entity_poly.entity_id
_entity_poly.type
_entity_poly.pdbx_seq_one_letter_code
_entity_poly.pdbx_strand_id
1 'polypeptide(L)'
;EWKELSSHCLGCGTCTFVCPTCQCYDIRDFDTGHGVKRFRCWDSCMYSEFTKMSAGQPRLTQTERFRQRFMHKLVYYPTNNNGLFSCVGCGRCLAKCPINMNIVKVMKALAKPQNRDCENGETPEGRK
;
A
#
# COMPACT_ATOMS: atom_id res chain seq x y z
N GLU A 1 4.06 -12.70 -8.68
CA GLU A 1 3.05 -11.68 -9.04
C GLU A 1 3.35 -10.29 -8.46
N TRP A 2 3.61 -10.11 -7.14
CA TRP A 2 4.00 -8.80 -6.59
C TRP A 2 5.28 -8.25 -7.19
N LYS A 3 6.28 -9.09 -7.44
CA LYS A 3 7.53 -8.69 -8.08
C LYS A 3 7.30 -8.22 -9.52
N GLU A 4 6.47 -8.90 -10.26
CA GLU A 4 6.08 -8.54 -11.62
C GLU A 4 5.31 -7.21 -11.64
N LEU A 5 4.26 -7.07 -10.80
CA LEU A 5 3.49 -5.83 -10.70
C LEU A 5 4.33 -4.63 -10.28
N SER A 6 5.32 -4.83 -9.41
CA SER A 6 6.18 -3.74 -8.94
C SER A 6 7.33 -3.38 -9.88
N SER A 7 7.68 -4.24 -10.84
CA SER A 7 8.85 -4.07 -11.71
C SER A 7 8.78 -2.79 -12.57
N HIS A 8 7.59 -2.38 -12.97
CA HIS A 8 7.37 -1.17 -13.75
C HIS A 8 7.19 0.10 -12.89
N CYS A 9 7.06 -0.06 -11.58
CA CYS A 9 6.82 1.07 -10.69
C CYS A 9 8.08 1.91 -10.51
N LEU A 10 7.99 3.22 -10.71
CA LEU A 10 9.12 4.15 -10.52
C LEU A 10 9.41 4.48 -9.05
N GLY A 11 8.56 4.06 -8.11
CA GLY A 11 8.72 4.40 -6.69
C GLY A 11 8.51 5.88 -6.36
N CYS A 12 7.95 6.67 -7.27
CA CYS A 12 7.87 8.13 -7.16
C CYS A 12 6.95 8.67 -6.04
N GLY A 13 6.14 7.82 -5.39
CA GLY A 13 5.26 8.20 -4.29
C GLY A 13 4.03 9.04 -4.67
N THR A 14 3.89 9.53 -5.90
CA THR A 14 2.78 10.40 -6.33
C THR A 14 1.41 9.84 -5.95
N CYS A 15 1.22 8.55 -6.11
CA CYS A 15 -0.04 7.87 -5.79
C CYS A 15 -0.44 7.92 -4.31
N THR A 16 0.50 8.14 -3.40
CA THR A 16 0.23 8.32 -1.97
C THR A 16 -0.03 9.78 -1.62
N PHE A 17 0.71 10.71 -2.24
CA PHE A 17 0.54 12.14 -2.01
C PHE A 17 -0.78 12.70 -2.54
N VAL A 18 -1.29 12.19 -3.67
CA VAL A 18 -2.59 12.64 -4.22
C VAL A 18 -3.79 11.92 -3.61
N CYS A 19 -3.57 10.91 -2.79
CA CYS A 19 -4.64 10.11 -2.22
C CYS A 19 -5.25 10.77 -0.98
N PRO A 20 -6.57 11.03 -0.95
CA PRO A 20 -7.22 11.69 0.19
C PRO A 20 -7.26 10.83 1.46
N THR A 21 -7.04 9.53 1.33
CA THR A 21 -7.06 8.56 2.45
C THR A 21 -5.69 7.99 2.80
N CYS A 22 -4.60 8.52 2.25
CA CYS A 22 -3.25 8.22 2.71
C CYS A 22 -2.89 9.14 3.87
N GLN A 23 -2.30 8.56 4.93
CA GLN A 23 -2.03 9.25 6.20
C GLN A 23 -0.56 9.15 6.62
N CYS A 24 0.32 8.77 5.69
CA CYS A 24 1.75 8.68 5.97
C CYS A 24 2.32 10.07 6.23
N TYR A 25 2.98 10.24 7.36
CA TYR A 25 3.62 11.50 7.74
C TYR A 25 4.95 11.25 8.45
N ASP A 26 5.78 12.26 8.45
CA ASP A 26 7.01 12.33 9.22
C ASP A 26 6.89 13.44 10.27
N ILE A 27 7.59 13.28 11.40
CA ILE A 27 7.69 14.29 12.44
C ILE A 27 9.06 14.94 12.33
N ARG A 28 9.08 16.26 12.17
CA ARG A 28 10.31 17.04 12.04
C ARG A 28 10.39 18.11 13.10
N ASP A 29 11.62 18.38 13.51
CA ASP A 29 11.96 19.47 14.41
C ASP A 29 12.73 20.53 13.60
N PHE A 30 12.32 21.78 13.78
CA PHE A 30 12.98 22.94 13.19
C PHE A 30 13.40 23.92 14.29
N ASP A 31 14.69 24.24 14.32
CA ASP A 31 15.21 25.25 15.22
C ASP A 31 14.95 26.64 14.64
N THR A 32 14.23 27.46 15.40
CA THR A 32 13.88 28.85 15.00
C THR A 32 14.91 29.88 15.49
N GLY A 33 15.97 29.44 16.21
CA GLY A 33 16.91 30.33 16.90
C GLY A 33 16.38 30.87 18.23
N HIS A 34 15.09 30.71 18.52
CA HIS A 34 14.42 31.10 19.78
C HIS A 34 13.69 29.94 20.43
N GLY A 35 13.84 28.75 19.89
CA GLY A 35 13.23 27.51 20.35
C GLY A 35 13.00 26.51 19.22
N VAL A 36 12.53 25.32 19.56
CA VAL A 36 12.29 24.23 18.59
C VAL A 36 10.82 24.15 18.26
N LYS A 37 10.49 24.15 16.95
CA LYS A 37 9.13 23.92 16.44
C LYS A 37 9.03 22.49 15.91
N ARG A 38 8.19 21.66 16.53
CA ARG A 38 7.85 20.33 16.05
C ARG A 38 6.62 20.38 15.16
N PHE A 39 6.67 19.72 13.99
CA PHE A 39 5.56 19.68 13.05
C PHE A 39 5.50 18.34 12.31
N ARG A 40 4.34 18.04 11.73
CA ARG A 40 4.14 16.94 10.81
C ARG A 40 4.24 17.42 9.37
N CYS A 41 4.90 16.63 8.53
CA CYS A 41 4.87 16.79 7.08
C CYS A 41 4.46 15.49 6.40
N TRP A 42 3.86 15.59 5.23
CA TRP A 42 3.49 14.42 4.46
C TRP A 42 4.70 13.58 4.09
N ASP A 43 4.53 12.28 4.13
CA ASP A 43 5.53 11.31 3.69
C ASP A 43 4.84 10.18 2.90
N SER A 44 5.60 9.22 2.43
CA SER A 44 5.12 8.14 1.58
C SER A 44 5.67 6.79 2.01
N CYS A 45 4.78 5.82 2.20
CA CYS A 45 5.17 4.42 2.43
C CYS A 45 5.89 3.78 1.21
N MET A 46 5.95 4.49 0.09
CA MET A 46 6.72 4.08 -1.10
C MET A 46 8.19 4.42 -1.01
N TYR A 47 8.59 5.31 -0.09
CA TYR A 47 9.98 5.72 0.08
C TYR A 47 10.74 4.76 0.99
N SER A 48 12.03 4.59 0.69
CA SER A 48 12.93 3.70 1.44
C SER A 48 13.10 4.14 2.89
N GLU A 49 13.18 5.43 3.12
CA GLU A 49 13.47 6.00 4.43
C GLU A 49 12.26 6.02 5.38
N PHE A 50 11.04 5.90 4.85
CA PHE A 50 9.81 6.00 5.64
C PHE A 50 9.72 4.99 6.79
N THR A 51 10.24 3.78 6.60
CA THR A 51 10.20 2.71 7.62
C THR A 51 11.58 2.40 8.22
N LYS A 52 12.58 3.22 7.90
CA LYS A 52 13.93 3.03 8.41
C LYS A 52 13.98 3.38 9.90
N MET A 53 14.51 2.47 10.67
CA MET A 53 14.69 2.60 12.13
C MET A 53 16.15 2.34 12.48
N SER A 54 16.58 2.79 13.66
CA SER A 54 17.93 2.50 14.18
C SER A 54 18.21 1.00 14.30
N ALA A 55 17.18 0.21 14.59
CA ALA A 55 17.28 -1.24 14.76
C ALA A 55 17.15 -2.03 13.44
N GLY A 56 16.81 -1.39 12.32
CA GLY A 56 16.68 -2.06 11.05
C GLY A 56 15.67 -1.42 10.09
N GLN A 57 15.48 -2.07 8.96
CA GLN A 57 14.55 -1.65 7.90
C GLN A 57 13.63 -2.82 7.52
N PRO A 58 12.33 -2.77 7.84
CA PRO A 58 11.40 -3.86 7.55
C PRO A 58 11.02 -3.98 6.06
N ARG A 59 11.29 -2.96 5.23
CA ARG A 59 10.93 -2.92 3.81
C ARG A 59 12.12 -2.48 2.97
N LEU A 60 13.06 -3.39 2.78
CA LEU A 60 14.29 -3.15 2.05
C LEU A 60 14.06 -2.92 0.55
N THR A 61 13.15 -3.68 -0.05
CA THR A 61 12.92 -3.67 -1.49
C THR A 61 11.75 -2.80 -1.91
N GLN A 62 11.79 -2.30 -3.14
CA GLN A 62 10.66 -1.57 -3.74
C GLN A 62 9.40 -2.42 -3.83
N THR A 63 9.53 -3.72 -4.07
CA THR A 63 8.39 -4.66 -4.11
C THR A 63 7.64 -4.69 -2.79
N GLU A 64 8.36 -4.71 -1.66
CA GLU A 64 7.74 -4.69 -0.33
C GLU A 64 7.00 -3.38 -0.05
N ARG A 65 7.59 -2.25 -0.44
CA ARG A 65 6.96 -0.93 -0.30
C ARG A 65 5.74 -0.78 -1.21
N PHE A 66 5.85 -1.24 -2.45
CA PHE A 66 4.73 -1.30 -3.40
C PHE A 66 3.58 -2.15 -2.84
N ARG A 67 3.87 -3.37 -2.39
CA ARG A 67 2.89 -4.27 -1.76
C ARG A 67 2.22 -3.61 -0.56
N GLN A 68 2.99 -2.97 0.32
CA GLN A 68 2.48 -2.30 1.52
C GLN A 68 1.40 -1.27 1.20
N ARG A 69 1.58 -0.48 0.15
CA ARG A 69 0.59 0.52 -0.24
C ARG A 69 -0.80 -0.08 -0.50
N PHE A 70 -0.85 -1.19 -1.22
CA PHE A 70 -2.11 -1.84 -1.56
C PHE A 70 -2.67 -2.66 -0.40
N MET A 71 -1.82 -3.42 0.26
CA MET A 71 -2.22 -4.22 1.43
C MET A 71 -2.77 -3.35 2.55
N HIS A 72 -2.19 -2.19 2.79
CA HIS A 72 -2.72 -1.26 3.79
C HIS A 72 -4.15 -0.83 3.47
N LYS A 73 -4.45 -0.48 2.22
CA LYS A 73 -5.77 0.00 1.82
C LYS A 73 -6.85 -1.09 1.77
N LEU A 74 -6.47 -2.29 1.37
CA LEU A 74 -7.40 -3.34 0.98
C LEU A 74 -7.49 -4.48 2.01
N VAL A 75 -6.49 -4.60 2.87
CA VAL A 75 -6.43 -5.69 3.86
C VAL A 75 -6.24 -5.12 5.27
N TYR A 76 -5.12 -4.46 5.55
CA TYR A 76 -4.78 -4.07 6.92
C TYR A 76 -5.73 -3.02 7.50
N TYR A 77 -6.12 -2.02 6.72
CA TYR A 77 -7.08 -1.01 7.18
C TYR A 77 -8.46 -1.62 7.42
N PRO A 78 -9.07 -2.38 6.50
CA PRO A 78 -10.34 -3.05 6.76
C PRO A 78 -10.33 -3.97 7.99
N THR A 79 -9.26 -4.74 8.16
CA THR A 79 -9.13 -5.64 9.32
C THR A 79 -9.20 -4.88 10.65
N ASN A 80 -8.63 -3.68 10.70
CA ASN A 80 -8.58 -2.86 11.91
C ASN A 80 -9.73 -1.84 12.04
N ASN A 81 -10.59 -1.71 11.02
CA ASN A 81 -11.63 -0.68 10.95
C ASN A 81 -12.98 -1.27 10.47
N ASN A 82 -13.44 -2.34 11.09
CA ASN A 82 -14.77 -2.93 10.89
C ASN A 82 -15.11 -3.22 9.41
N GLY A 83 -14.14 -3.62 8.60
CA GLY A 83 -14.31 -3.93 7.18
C GLY A 83 -14.34 -2.73 6.24
N LEU A 84 -14.16 -1.51 6.73
CA LEU A 84 -14.13 -0.31 5.90
C LEU A 84 -12.84 -0.25 5.07
N PHE A 85 -12.97 -0.13 3.76
CA PHE A 85 -11.80 0.03 2.87
C PHE A 85 -11.22 1.45 2.95
N SER A 86 -9.90 1.55 2.98
CA SER A 86 -9.22 2.85 2.92
C SER A 86 -9.18 3.44 1.49
N CYS A 87 -9.76 2.80 0.50
CA CYS A 87 -9.86 3.31 -0.85
C CYS A 87 -11.29 3.76 -1.14
N VAL A 88 -11.47 5.04 -1.43
CA VAL A 88 -12.77 5.65 -1.78
C VAL A 88 -13.02 5.76 -3.28
N GLY A 89 -12.18 5.16 -4.12
CA GLY A 89 -12.37 5.12 -5.57
C GLY A 89 -12.23 6.47 -6.30
N CYS A 90 -11.58 7.47 -5.71
CA CYS A 90 -11.54 8.85 -6.23
C CYS A 90 -10.79 9.03 -7.57
N GLY A 91 -10.04 8.03 -8.05
CA GLY A 91 -9.33 8.05 -9.33
C GLY A 91 -8.05 8.89 -9.42
N ARG A 92 -7.69 9.69 -8.40
CA ARG A 92 -6.52 10.58 -8.44
C ARG A 92 -5.21 9.86 -8.71
N CYS A 93 -5.01 8.70 -8.09
CA CYS A 93 -3.81 7.90 -8.30
C CYS A 93 -3.73 7.29 -9.71
N LEU A 94 -4.87 7.08 -10.38
CA LEU A 94 -4.90 6.65 -11.77
C LEU A 94 -4.47 7.78 -12.71
N ALA A 95 -5.07 8.95 -12.51
CA ALA A 95 -4.83 10.12 -13.36
C ALA A 95 -3.39 10.65 -13.27
N LYS A 96 -2.72 10.47 -12.13
CA LYS A 96 -1.40 11.04 -11.88
C LYS A 96 -0.24 10.04 -11.96
N CYS A 97 -0.52 8.75 -12.18
CA CYS A 97 0.54 7.75 -12.31
C CYS A 97 1.24 7.83 -13.68
N PRO A 98 2.56 8.12 -13.73
CA PRO A 98 3.27 8.28 -15.00
C PRO A 98 3.35 7.01 -15.85
N ILE A 99 3.22 5.84 -15.21
CA ILE A 99 3.25 4.53 -15.87
C ILE A 99 1.87 3.85 -15.93
N ASN A 100 0.82 4.57 -15.57
CA ASN A 100 -0.54 4.04 -15.53
C ASN A 100 -0.70 2.77 -14.67
N MET A 101 0.08 2.65 -13.60
CA MET A 101 -0.06 1.60 -12.60
C MET A 101 -1.03 2.05 -11.53
N ASN A 102 -2.22 1.47 -11.52
CA ASN A 102 -3.30 1.89 -10.63
C ASN A 102 -3.81 0.74 -9.76
N ILE A 103 -4.52 1.10 -8.69
CA ILE A 103 -5.06 0.13 -7.74
C ILE A 103 -6.00 -0.89 -8.38
N VAL A 104 -6.75 -0.50 -9.40
CA VAL A 104 -7.69 -1.40 -10.10
C VAL A 104 -6.93 -2.49 -10.87
N LYS A 105 -5.84 -2.13 -11.56
CA LYS A 105 -4.97 -3.11 -12.22
C LYS A 105 -4.41 -4.13 -11.24
N VAL A 106 -3.93 -3.66 -10.09
CA VAL A 106 -3.39 -4.52 -9.04
C VAL A 106 -4.46 -5.44 -8.46
N MET A 107 -5.65 -4.91 -8.16
CA MET A 107 -6.77 -5.71 -7.67
C MET A 107 -7.18 -6.79 -8.67
N LYS A 108 -7.32 -6.46 -9.95
CA LYS A 108 -7.67 -7.41 -11.01
C LYS A 108 -6.60 -8.48 -11.20
N ALA A 109 -5.32 -8.12 -11.12
CA ALA A 109 -4.22 -9.07 -11.22
C ALA A 109 -4.24 -10.08 -10.06
N LEU A 110 -4.44 -9.61 -8.84
CA LEU A 110 -4.48 -10.45 -7.64
C LEU A 110 -5.77 -11.25 -7.48
N ALA A 111 -6.87 -10.78 -8.07
CA ALA A 111 -8.16 -11.48 -8.05
C ALA A 111 -8.27 -12.62 -9.07
N LYS A 112 -7.30 -12.76 -9.98
CA LYS A 112 -7.27 -13.93 -10.87
C LYS A 112 -7.15 -15.18 -9.99
N PRO A 113 -8.05 -16.19 -10.17
CA PRO A 113 -7.91 -17.42 -9.45
C PRO A 113 -6.52 -17.99 -9.81
N GLN A 114 -5.67 -18.09 -8.82
CA GLN A 114 -4.55 -19.01 -8.94
C GLN A 114 -5.22 -20.38 -9.07
N ASN A 115 -5.00 -21.09 -10.17
CA ASN A 115 -5.29 -22.50 -10.27
C ASN A 115 -4.53 -23.18 -9.13
N ARG A 116 -5.14 -23.23 -7.95
CA ARG A 116 -4.88 -24.31 -7.03
C ARG A 116 -5.69 -25.44 -7.63
N ASP A 117 -5.01 -26.37 -8.22
CA ASP A 117 -5.58 -27.63 -8.63
C ASP A 117 -6.39 -28.16 -7.46
N CYS A 118 -7.71 -27.97 -7.53
CA CYS A 118 -8.65 -28.70 -6.70
C CYS A 118 -8.80 -30.08 -7.34
N GLU A 119 -7.70 -30.83 -7.40
CA GLU A 119 -7.76 -32.25 -7.44
C GLU A 119 -8.00 -32.72 -6.02
N ASN A 120 -9.26 -32.81 -5.64
CA ASN A 120 -9.81 -33.93 -4.92
C ASN A 120 -11.27 -33.58 -4.63
N GLY A 121 -12.12 -34.18 -5.48
CA GLY A 121 -13.54 -34.24 -5.23
C GLY A 121 -13.82 -35.05 -3.96
N GLU A 122 -14.47 -34.42 -3.01
CA GLU A 122 -15.38 -35.06 -2.09
C GLU A 122 -16.43 -34.07 -1.67
N THR A 123 -17.59 -34.21 -2.24
CA THR A 123 -18.83 -33.62 -1.75
C THR A 123 -19.18 -34.27 -0.42
N PRO A 124 -19.36 -33.57 0.67
CA PRO A 124 -20.04 -34.14 1.83
C PRO A 124 -21.54 -34.08 1.57
N GLU A 125 -22.08 -35.25 1.18
CA GLU A 125 -23.49 -35.52 1.34
C GLU A 125 -23.89 -35.49 2.82
N GLY A 126 -24.98 -34.81 3.11
CA GLY A 126 -25.89 -35.23 4.16
C GLY A 126 -25.61 -34.76 5.58
N ARG A 127 -26.29 -33.65 5.97
CA ARG A 127 -26.87 -33.61 7.33
C ARG A 127 -28.32 -33.14 7.28
N LYS A 128 -29.20 -34.13 7.58
CA LYS A 128 -30.59 -33.90 7.94
C LYS A 128 -30.70 -33.04 9.20
#